data_10b09f5fd68fb06a9a72c25bd5a24027
#
_entry.id   10b09f5fd68fb06a9a72c25bd5a24027
#
_cell.length_a   1.000
_cell.length_b   1.000
_cell.length_c   1.000
_cell.angle_alpha   90.00
_cell.angle_beta   90.00
_cell.angle_gamma   90.00
#
_symmetry.space_group_name_H-M   'P 1'
#
loop_
_entity.id
_entity.type
_entity.pdbx_description
1 polymer ?
#
loop_
_entity_poly.entity_id
_entity_poly.type
_entity_poly.pdbx_seq_one_letter_code
_entity_poly.pdbx_strand_id
1 'polypeptide(L)'
;MIHVIMGLKGSGKTKKLIASINETVANAHGDVVCIEYGKKLTYDLTYRVRLVDSKEYGINNQDKLKGFLSGLHAGNFDITNVYVDNLYKTIGSDRAAGEAFILWCAEFAQTNDMNFTLSVSDDPAEASEAIKAYLV
;
A
#
# COMPACT_ATOMS: atom_id res chain seq x y z
N MET A 1 -5.71 3.47 10.18
CA MET A 1 -6.28 4.36 9.13
C MET A 1 -5.83 3.87 7.75
N ILE A 2 -6.67 3.99 6.76
CA ILE A 2 -6.34 3.62 5.38
C ILE A 2 -6.63 4.76 4.42
N HIS A 3 -5.71 4.99 3.48
CA HIS A 3 -5.85 5.94 2.38
C HIS A 3 -5.62 5.23 1.04
N VAL A 4 -6.43 5.57 0.05
CA VAL A 4 -6.31 5.00 -1.30
C VAL A 4 -6.10 6.13 -2.29
N ILE A 5 -4.97 6.07 -3.00
CA ILE A 5 -4.66 7.00 -4.09
C ILE A 5 -5.07 6.30 -5.39
N MET A 6 -6.20 6.69 -5.95
CA MET A 6 -6.74 6.08 -7.17
C MET A 6 -6.65 7.05 -8.34
N GLY A 7 -6.27 6.55 -9.48
CA GLY A 7 -6.18 7.33 -10.70
C GLY A 7 -5.75 6.45 -11.86
N LEU A 8 -6.01 6.90 -13.07
CA LEU A 8 -5.58 6.21 -14.27
C LEU A 8 -4.06 6.29 -14.42
N LYS A 9 -3.48 5.41 -15.24
CA LYS A 9 -2.05 5.42 -15.52
C LYS A 9 -1.63 6.83 -16.01
N GLY A 10 -0.53 7.33 -15.45
CA GLY A 10 -0.03 8.66 -15.77
C GLY A 10 -0.67 9.82 -15.01
N SER A 11 -1.53 9.53 -14.03
CA SER A 11 -2.20 10.56 -13.21
C SER A 11 -1.36 11.10 -12.06
N GLY A 12 -0.13 10.61 -11.88
CA GLY A 12 0.77 11.07 -10.82
C GLY A 12 0.61 10.36 -9.48
N LYS A 13 0.02 9.17 -9.45
CA LYS A 13 -0.16 8.39 -8.21
C LYS A 13 1.15 8.08 -7.50
N THR A 14 2.13 7.60 -8.23
CA THR A 14 3.44 7.24 -7.67
C THR A 14 4.12 8.45 -7.06
N LYS A 15 4.04 9.60 -7.72
CA LYS A 15 4.60 10.86 -7.22
C LYS A 15 3.94 11.28 -5.91
N LYS A 16 2.62 11.16 -5.82
CA LYS A 16 1.87 11.42 -4.58
C LYS A 16 2.29 10.46 -3.47
N LEU A 17 2.44 9.19 -3.81
CA LEU A 17 2.84 8.16 -2.85
C LEU A 17 4.23 8.48 -2.29
N ILE A 18 5.20 8.78 -3.15
CA ILE A 18 6.56 9.14 -2.74
C ILE A 18 6.56 10.34 -1.82
N ALA A 19 5.82 11.39 -2.17
CA ALA A 19 5.72 12.59 -1.33
C ALA A 19 5.14 12.25 0.06
N SER A 20 4.11 11.43 0.10
CA SER A 20 3.51 10.97 1.35
C SER A 20 4.49 10.15 2.20
N ILE A 21 5.23 9.24 1.57
CA ILE A 21 6.23 8.43 2.27
C ILE A 21 7.31 9.32 2.89
N ASN A 22 7.86 10.24 2.12
CA ASN A 22 8.94 11.10 2.60
C ASN A 22 8.49 12.02 3.73
N GLU A 23 7.27 12.54 3.67
CA GLU A 23 6.69 13.32 4.76
C GLU A 23 6.48 12.45 6.01
N THR A 24 5.93 11.26 5.84
CA THR A 24 5.69 10.33 6.94
C THR A 24 6.99 9.94 7.64
N VAL A 25 8.03 9.59 6.88
CA VAL A 25 9.33 9.20 7.44
C VAL A 25 9.95 10.32 8.27
N ALA A 26 9.79 11.58 7.84
CA ALA A 26 10.32 12.72 8.56
C ALA A 26 9.69 12.90 9.95
N ASN A 27 8.45 12.43 10.13
CA ASN A 27 7.64 12.65 11.33
C ASN A 27 7.27 11.37 12.09
N ALA A 28 7.52 10.20 11.52
CA ALA A 28 7.11 8.94 12.11
C ALA A 28 8.00 8.54 13.29
N HIS A 29 7.38 7.95 14.30
CA HIS A 29 8.07 7.41 15.46
C HIS A 29 8.35 5.90 15.30
N GLY A 30 7.76 5.27 14.30
CA GLY A 30 7.91 3.84 14.01
C GLY A 30 8.50 3.59 12.63
N ASP A 31 8.60 2.34 12.28
CA ASP A 31 9.14 1.89 11.00
C ASP A 31 8.13 2.08 9.87
N VAL A 32 8.65 2.42 8.70
CA VAL A 32 7.88 2.63 7.48
C VAL A 32 8.28 1.61 6.44
N VAL A 33 7.30 0.91 5.88
CA VAL A 33 7.52 -0.12 4.85
C VAL A 33 6.79 0.30 3.57
N CYS A 34 7.47 0.15 2.44
CA CYS A 34 6.88 0.35 1.12
C CYS A 34 7.02 -0.94 0.31
N ILE A 35 5.89 -1.42 -0.21
CA ILE A 35 5.83 -2.62 -1.04
C ILE A 35 5.53 -2.18 -2.46
N GLU A 36 6.37 -2.60 -3.42
CA GLU A 36 6.12 -2.38 -4.83
C GLU A 36 6.44 -3.64 -5.63
N TYR A 37 5.90 -3.71 -6.84
CA TYR A 37 6.26 -4.75 -7.79
C TYR A 37 7.49 -4.27 -8.56
N GLY A 38 8.67 -4.75 -8.17
CA GLY A 38 9.94 -4.30 -8.71
C GLY A 38 10.72 -3.42 -7.72
N LYS A 39 11.72 -2.70 -8.22
CA LYS A 39 12.61 -1.86 -7.39
C LYS A 39 12.75 -0.44 -7.95
N LYS A 40 11.70 0.08 -8.58
CA LYS A 40 11.75 1.39 -9.24
C LYS A 40 11.92 2.56 -8.27
N LEU A 41 11.42 2.41 -7.04
CA LEU A 41 11.43 3.48 -6.03
C LEU A 41 12.73 3.54 -5.23
N THR A 42 13.70 2.68 -5.49
CA THR A 42 14.94 2.57 -4.70
C THR A 42 15.65 3.92 -4.52
N TYR A 43 15.70 4.75 -5.56
CA TYR A 43 16.40 6.03 -5.52
C TYR A 43 15.50 7.21 -5.12
N ASP A 44 14.20 7.00 -5.02
CA ASP A 44 13.23 8.05 -4.67
C ASP A 44 12.92 8.10 -3.18
N LEU A 45 13.25 7.03 -2.47
CA LEU A 45 12.96 6.87 -1.05
C LEU A 45 14.24 6.89 -0.22
N THR A 46 14.14 7.39 1.01
CA THR A 46 15.27 7.37 1.93
C THR A 46 15.55 5.94 2.41
N TYR A 47 16.79 5.67 2.85
CA TYR A 47 17.17 4.37 3.40
C TYR A 47 16.37 4.00 4.66
N ARG A 48 15.70 4.95 5.29
CA ARG A 48 14.86 4.74 6.48
C ARG A 48 13.57 3.99 6.15
N VAL A 49 13.20 3.93 4.88
CA VAL A 49 12.05 3.17 4.40
C VAL A 49 12.51 1.76 4.04
N ARG A 50 11.85 0.75 4.59
CA ARG A 50 12.08 -0.62 4.14
C ARG A 50 11.32 -0.83 2.82
N LEU A 51 12.05 -0.90 1.73
CA LEU A 51 11.46 -1.16 0.41
C LEU A 51 11.45 -2.67 0.15
N VAL A 52 10.26 -3.20 -0.15
CA VAL A 52 10.06 -4.62 -0.43
C VAL A 52 9.58 -4.78 -1.86
N ASP A 53 10.28 -5.59 -2.63
CA ASP A 53 9.86 -5.99 -3.97
C ASP A 53 8.95 -7.22 -3.87
N SER A 54 7.66 -7.05 -4.14
CA SER A 54 6.69 -8.14 -4.05
C SER A 54 7.01 -9.29 -5.00
N LYS A 55 7.63 -8.99 -6.15
CA LYS A 55 8.05 -9.99 -7.13
C LYS A 55 9.11 -10.93 -6.55
N GLU A 56 10.04 -10.40 -5.78
CA GLU A 56 11.13 -11.18 -5.18
C GLU A 56 10.62 -12.26 -4.23
N TYR A 57 9.48 -12.03 -3.59
CA TYR A 57 8.89 -12.95 -2.61
C TYR A 57 7.69 -13.72 -3.17
N GLY A 58 7.47 -13.66 -4.48
CA GLY A 58 6.39 -14.41 -5.12
C GLY A 58 4.99 -13.97 -4.74
N ILE A 59 4.83 -12.74 -4.32
CA ILE A 59 3.53 -12.18 -3.94
C ILE A 59 2.79 -11.78 -5.21
N ASN A 60 1.78 -12.55 -5.60
CA ASN A 60 1.09 -12.36 -6.87
C ASN A 60 -0.44 -12.47 -6.77
N ASN A 61 -0.99 -12.52 -5.57
CA ASN A 61 -2.43 -12.46 -5.34
C ASN A 61 -2.71 -11.87 -3.95
N GLN A 62 -4.00 -11.59 -3.67
CA GLN A 62 -4.37 -10.94 -2.42
C GLN A 62 -4.11 -11.80 -1.20
N ASP A 63 -4.27 -13.11 -1.29
CA ASP A 63 -4.05 -13.99 -0.14
C ASP A 63 -2.60 -14.02 0.28
N LYS A 64 -1.69 -14.05 -0.69
CA LYS A 64 -0.25 -13.96 -0.41
C LYS A 64 0.13 -12.62 0.19
N LEU A 65 -0.44 -11.54 -0.33
CA LEU A 65 -0.17 -10.19 0.21
C LEU A 65 -0.71 -10.04 1.63
N LYS A 66 -1.90 -10.55 1.93
CA LYS A 66 -2.45 -10.58 3.28
C LYS A 66 -1.53 -11.33 4.24
N GLY A 67 -1.09 -12.51 3.84
CA GLY A 67 -0.16 -13.31 4.64
C GLY A 67 1.16 -12.61 4.88
N PHE A 68 1.71 -11.96 3.86
CA PHE A 68 2.94 -11.20 3.97
C PHE A 68 2.79 -10.04 4.96
N LEU A 69 1.72 -9.27 4.86
CA LEU A 69 1.44 -8.15 5.77
C LEU A 69 1.24 -8.62 7.21
N SER A 70 0.54 -9.72 7.38
CA SER A 70 0.35 -10.32 8.70
C SER A 70 1.68 -10.76 9.31
N GLY A 71 2.54 -11.36 8.50
CA GLY A 71 3.89 -11.77 8.93
C GLY A 71 4.81 -10.59 9.24
N LEU A 72 4.73 -9.52 8.45
CA LEU A 72 5.46 -8.28 8.74
C LEU A 72 5.09 -7.74 10.12
N HIS A 73 3.81 -7.63 10.39
CA HIS A 73 3.32 -7.12 11.68
C HIS A 73 3.70 -8.05 12.83
N ALA A 74 3.56 -9.36 12.64
CA ALA A 74 3.90 -10.34 13.66
C ALA A 74 5.39 -10.31 14.01
N GLY A 75 6.23 -10.04 13.01
CA GLY A 75 7.69 -9.98 13.18
C GLY A 75 8.23 -8.63 13.65
N ASN A 76 7.46 -7.57 13.53
CA ASN A 76 7.90 -6.22 13.89
C ASN A 76 6.71 -5.34 14.27
N PHE A 77 6.43 -5.23 15.56
CA PHE A 77 5.35 -4.39 16.08
C PHE A 77 5.64 -2.88 15.99
N ASP A 78 6.87 -2.51 15.63
CA ASP A 78 7.24 -1.10 15.50
C ASP A 78 6.84 -0.49 14.16
N ILE A 79 6.37 -1.29 13.21
CA ILE A 79 5.86 -0.80 11.93
C ILE A 79 4.58 -0.01 12.16
N THR A 80 4.59 1.27 11.79
CA THR A 80 3.43 2.16 11.94
C THR A 80 2.75 2.49 10.62
N ASN A 81 3.50 2.46 9.53
CA ASN A 81 3.00 2.86 8.21
C ASN A 81 3.44 1.87 7.14
N VAL A 82 2.49 1.42 6.34
CA VAL A 82 2.73 0.55 5.20
C VAL A 82 2.15 1.19 3.94
N TYR A 83 2.97 1.25 2.91
CA TYR A 83 2.59 1.75 1.60
C TYR A 83 2.65 0.61 0.58
N VAL A 84 1.66 0.54 -0.30
CA VAL A 84 1.65 -0.42 -1.40
C VAL A 84 1.48 0.36 -2.70
N ASP A 85 2.54 0.39 -3.52
CA ASP A 85 2.49 1.07 -4.81
C ASP A 85 1.92 0.12 -5.86
N ASN A 86 0.97 0.62 -6.63
CA ASN A 86 0.33 -0.08 -7.73
C ASN A 86 -0.19 -1.47 -7.34
N LEU A 87 -1.24 -1.45 -6.54
CA LEU A 87 -1.85 -2.67 -6.00
C LEU A 87 -2.14 -3.72 -7.08
N TYR A 88 -2.69 -3.30 -8.23
CA TYR A 88 -3.06 -4.23 -9.29
C TYR A 88 -1.86 -4.93 -9.96
N LYS A 89 -0.69 -4.34 -9.94
CA LYS A 89 0.52 -5.04 -10.41
C LYS A 89 0.89 -6.21 -9.50
N THR A 90 0.58 -6.09 -8.23
CA THR A 90 0.92 -7.12 -7.25
C THR A 90 -0.14 -8.21 -7.17
N ILE A 91 -1.43 -7.85 -7.13
CA ILE A 91 -2.50 -8.83 -6.88
C ILE A 91 -3.38 -9.14 -8.11
N GLY A 92 -3.15 -8.46 -9.23
CA GLY A 92 -4.01 -8.56 -10.41
C GLY A 92 -5.04 -7.44 -10.48
N SER A 93 -5.65 -7.26 -11.65
CA SER A 93 -6.52 -6.12 -11.95
C SER A 93 -8.02 -6.41 -11.82
N ASP A 94 -8.39 -7.45 -11.09
CA ASP A 94 -9.78 -7.71 -10.76
C ASP A 94 -10.26 -6.72 -9.70
N ARG A 95 -11.20 -5.84 -10.06
CA ARG A 95 -11.73 -4.81 -9.16
C ARG A 95 -12.35 -5.39 -7.91
N ALA A 96 -13.09 -6.49 -8.02
CA ALA A 96 -13.72 -7.12 -6.86
C ALA A 96 -12.67 -7.62 -5.86
N ALA A 97 -11.61 -8.24 -6.36
CA ALA A 97 -10.50 -8.69 -5.53
C ALA A 97 -9.75 -7.51 -4.91
N GLY A 98 -9.52 -6.45 -5.68
CA GLY A 98 -8.88 -5.23 -5.19
C GLY A 98 -9.67 -4.56 -4.08
N GLU A 99 -10.98 -4.44 -4.27
CA GLU A 99 -11.86 -3.88 -3.24
C GLU A 99 -11.87 -4.72 -1.97
N ALA A 100 -11.99 -6.04 -2.10
CA ALA A 100 -11.93 -6.94 -0.97
C ALA A 100 -10.63 -6.79 -0.19
N PHE A 101 -9.51 -6.64 -0.89
CA PHE A 101 -8.23 -6.41 -0.25
C PHE A 101 -8.17 -5.07 0.49
N ILE A 102 -8.69 -4.00 -0.13
CA ILE A 102 -8.75 -2.66 0.51
C ILE A 102 -9.56 -2.72 1.80
N LEU A 103 -10.70 -3.39 1.78
CA LEU A 103 -11.55 -3.54 2.97
C LEU A 103 -10.86 -4.38 4.05
N TRP A 104 -10.14 -5.41 3.65
CA TRP A 104 -9.31 -6.19 4.59
C TRP A 104 -8.23 -5.32 5.23
N CYS A 105 -7.56 -4.49 4.44
CA CYS A 105 -6.54 -3.56 4.95
C CYS A 105 -7.12 -2.57 5.94
N ALA A 106 -8.32 -2.06 5.68
CA ALA A 106 -8.98 -1.13 6.59
C ALA A 106 -9.21 -1.76 7.97
N GLU A 107 -9.68 -2.98 7.99
CA GLU A 107 -9.91 -3.73 9.23
C GLU A 107 -8.58 -4.08 9.92
N PHE A 108 -7.61 -4.55 9.16
CA PHE A 108 -6.28 -4.89 9.68
C PHE A 108 -5.59 -3.66 10.30
N ALA A 109 -5.68 -2.51 9.63
CA ALA A 109 -5.11 -1.26 10.11
C ALA A 109 -5.76 -0.83 11.44
N GLN A 110 -7.08 -0.93 11.53
CA GLN A 110 -7.81 -0.58 12.75
C GLN A 110 -7.45 -1.51 13.90
N THR A 111 -7.45 -2.80 13.65
CA THR A 111 -7.17 -3.82 14.67
C THR A 111 -5.76 -3.69 15.25
N ASN A 112 -4.79 -3.33 14.42
CA ASN A 112 -3.37 -3.32 14.79
C ASN A 112 -2.79 -1.91 14.96
N ASP A 113 -3.62 -0.88 14.95
CA ASP A 113 -3.22 0.53 15.09
C ASP A 113 -2.12 0.91 14.10
N MET A 114 -2.37 0.65 12.83
CA MET A 114 -1.45 0.93 11.72
C MET A 114 -2.09 1.87 10.71
N ASN A 115 -1.23 2.46 9.88
CA ASN A 115 -1.66 3.29 8.76
C ASN A 115 -1.24 2.63 7.44
N PHE A 116 -2.18 2.49 6.52
CA PHE A 116 -1.93 1.97 5.18
C PHE A 116 -2.24 3.02 4.13
N THR A 117 -1.42 3.09 3.11
CA THR A 117 -1.68 3.90 1.91
C THR A 117 -1.43 3.03 0.69
N LEU A 118 -2.44 2.90 -0.14
CA LEU A 118 -2.40 2.07 -1.34
C LEU A 118 -2.58 2.93 -2.57
N SER A 119 -1.78 2.70 -3.61
CA SER A 119 -2.07 3.31 -4.92
C SER A 119 -2.73 2.27 -5.83
N VAL A 120 -3.76 2.69 -6.56
CA VAL A 120 -4.55 1.81 -7.41
C VAL A 120 -4.72 2.45 -8.78
N SER A 121 -4.28 1.75 -9.83
CA SER A 121 -4.41 2.21 -11.22
C SER A 121 -5.81 1.87 -11.75
N ASP A 122 -6.77 2.72 -11.44
CA ASP A 122 -8.14 2.59 -11.92
C ASP A 122 -8.82 3.96 -11.91
N ASP A 123 -9.94 4.06 -12.61
CA ASP A 123 -10.74 5.29 -12.64
C ASP A 123 -11.41 5.51 -11.28
N PRO A 124 -11.18 6.66 -10.63
CA PRO A 124 -11.84 6.96 -9.35
C PRO A 124 -13.37 6.93 -9.42
N ALA A 125 -13.95 7.19 -10.60
CA ALA A 125 -15.39 7.11 -10.79
C ALA A 125 -15.93 5.69 -10.67
N GLU A 126 -15.06 4.69 -10.83
CA GLU A 126 -15.42 3.28 -10.72
C GLU A 126 -15.30 2.75 -9.28
N ALA A 127 -14.85 3.56 -8.35
CA ALA A 127 -14.77 3.16 -6.95
C ALA A 127 -16.18 2.91 -6.39
N SER A 128 -16.34 1.78 -5.71
CA SER A 128 -17.60 1.47 -5.05
C SER A 128 -17.84 2.37 -3.84
N GLU A 129 -19.08 2.43 -3.38
CA GLU A 129 -19.41 3.18 -2.16
C GLU A 129 -18.62 2.67 -0.94
N ALA A 130 -18.29 1.39 -0.91
CA ALA A 130 -17.58 0.78 0.21
C ALA A 130 -16.16 1.36 0.39
N ILE A 131 -15.51 1.80 -0.69
CA ILE A 131 -14.13 2.29 -0.63
C ILE A 131 -13.99 3.79 -0.88
N LYS A 132 -15.05 4.46 -1.32
CA LYS A 132 -15.01 5.90 -1.63
C LYS A 132 -14.52 6.76 -0.47
N ALA A 133 -14.87 6.41 0.74
CA ALA A 133 -14.47 7.17 1.93
C ALA A 133 -12.96 7.15 2.16
N TYR A 134 -12.23 6.20 1.58
CA TYR A 134 -10.79 6.06 1.73
C TYR A 134 -9.99 6.80 0.66
N LEU A 135 -10.65 7.27 -0.39
CA LEU A 135 -9.96 7.98 -1.48
C LEU A 135 -9.40 9.32 -1.01
N VAL A 136 -8.19 9.59 -1.43
CA VAL A 136 -7.50 10.86 -1.11
C VAL A 136 -7.03 11.56 -2.38
#